data_6c77ba18dba929245c18121472f755ad
#
_entry.id   6c77ba18dba929245c18121472f755ad
#
_cell.length_a   1.000
_cell.length_b   1.000
_cell.length_c   1.000
_cell.angle_alpha   90.00
_cell.angle_beta   90.00
_cell.angle_gamma   90.00
#
_symmetry.space_group_name_H-M   'P 1'
#
loop_
_entity.id
_entity.type
_entity.pdbx_description
1 polymer ?
#
loop_
_entity_poly.entity_id
_entity_poly.type
_entity_poly.pdbx_seq_one_letter_code
_entity_poly.pdbx_strand_id
1 'polypeptide(L)'
;MELNLERPLLFFDIESTGLNIASDSIIELCFVKIFPDGEERVKTWRVKPWDYVSDCQRPISPSAQAVHGISAEDLADKPTFYQIVDEVVEWLTGSDLSGFNSAKFDLPLLAEEIERVRMYTDKQPDIDLHKMQMVDVQNIFHMMEPRTLKAAYMFYCGKDLENAHAAEADTLATYEVLKGQLDRYAGDPRIENNIDKLARFSTKQRTVDYAGRIVLNDKDNL
;
A
#
# COMPACT_ATOMS: atom_id res chain seq x y z
N MET A 1 10.41 -22.11 2.84
CA MET A 1 9.13 -22.73 2.44
C MET A 1 8.82 -22.21 1.04
N GLU A 2 8.58 -23.08 0.10
CA GLU A 2 8.20 -22.71 -1.25
C GLU A 2 6.67 -22.55 -1.34
N LEU A 3 6.19 -21.74 -2.28
CA LEU A 3 4.76 -21.58 -2.53
C LEU A 3 4.24 -22.85 -3.24
N ASN A 4 3.11 -23.39 -2.78
CA ASN A 4 2.43 -24.48 -3.44
C ASN A 4 1.41 -23.91 -4.42
N LEU A 5 1.78 -23.78 -5.68
CA LEU A 5 1.00 -23.11 -6.72
C LEU A 5 0.43 -24.14 -7.71
N GLU A 6 -0.87 -24.02 -8.02
CA GLU A 6 -1.52 -24.76 -9.14
C GLU A 6 -1.45 -23.94 -10.44
N ARG A 7 -1.40 -22.63 -10.35
CA ARG A 7 -1.27 -21.66 -11.43
C ARG A 7 -0.19 -20.64 -11.08
N PRO A 8 0.38 -19.95 -12.05
CA PRO A 8 1.31 -18.87 -11.75
C PRO A 8 0.69 -17.83 -10.81
N LEU A 9 1.47 -17.34 -9.85
CA LEU A 9 1.12 -16.21 -8.98
C LEU A 9 1.92 -14.99 -9.40
N LEU A 10 1.21 -13.91 -9.75
CA LEU A 10 1.79 -12.67 -10.22
C LEU A 10 1.71 -11.63 -9.11
N PHE A 11 2.86 -11.28 -8.56
CA PHE A 11 3.00 -10.15 -7.66
C PHE A 11 3.14 -8.88 -8.47
N PHE A 12 2.49 -7.79 -8.02
CA PHE A 12 2.59 -6.52 -8.72
C PHE A 12 2.52 -5.34 -7.77
N ASP A 13 3.14 -4.25 -8.22
CA ASP A 13 3.17 -2.96 -7.56
C ASP A 13 3.13 -1.85 -8.60
N ILE A 14 2.53 -0.71 -8.28
CA ILE A 14 2.27 0.39 -9.21
C ILE A 14 2.68 1.72 -8.60
N GLU A 15 3.42 2.52 -9.38
CA GLU A 15 3.53 3.96 -9.15
C GLU A 15 2.58 4.72 -10.07
N SER A 16 2.03 5.82 -9.59
CA SER A 16 0.96 6.55 -10.27
C SER A 16 1.12 8.06 -10.22
N THR A 17 0.37 8.78 -11.05
CA THR A 17 0.34 10.26 -11.03
C THR A 17 -0.27 10.84 -9.76
N GLY A 18 -1.03 10.06 -9.00
CA GLY A 18 -1.69 10.41 -7.74
C GLY A 18 -2.56 9.28 -7.22
N LEU A 19 -3.41 9.56 -6.23
CA LEU A 19 -4.18 8.55 -5.50
C LEU A 19 -5.65 8.42 -5.94
N ASN A 20 -6.09 9.16 -6.93
CA ASN A 20 -7.47 9.09 -7.42
C ASN A 20 -7.57 8.09 -8.59
N ILE A 21 -8.07 6.89 -8.31
CA ILE A 21 -8.21 5.80 -9.29
C ILE A 21 -8.96 6.24 -10.55
N ALA A 22 -9.98 7.10 -10.43
CA ALA A 22 -10.79 7.52 -11.57
C ALA A 22 -10.08 8.52 -12.51
N SER A 23 -9.09 9.27 -12.02
CA SER A 23 -8.44 10.34 -12.78
C SER A 23 -6.93 10.19 -12.93
N ASP A 24 -6.28 9.45 -12.04
CA ASP A 24 -4.84 9.24 -12.08
C ASP A 24 -4.46 8.06 -12.98
N SER A 25 -3.22 8.02 -13.41
CA SER A 25 -2.69 7.03 -14.35
C SER A 25 -1.45 6.34 -13.81
N ILE A 26 -1.21 5.12 -14.29
CA ILE A 26 0.00 4.35 -14.03
C ILE A 26 1.20 5.06 -14.68
N ILE A 27 2.32 5.15 -13.94
CA ILE A 27 3.60 5.66 -14.43
C ILE A 27 4.74 4.65 -14.30
N GLU A 28 4.59 3.68 -13.42
CA GLU A 28 5.43 2.50 -13.36
C GLU A 28 4.57 1.30 -12.97
N LEU A 29 4.82 0.16 -13.60
CA LEU A 29 4.19 -1.11 -13.30
C LEU A 29 5.27 -2.18 -13.24
N CYS A 30 5.38 -2.88 -12.11
CA CYS A 30 6.29 -3.99 -11.93
C CYS A 30 5.50 -5.28 -11.71
N PHE A 31 5.86 -6.32 -12.45
CA PHE A 31 5.36 -7.68 -12.29
C PHE A 31 6.49 -8.63 -11.92
N VAL A 32 6.24 -9.48 -10.91
CA VAL A 32 7.06 -10.65 -10.57
C VAL A 32 6.14 -11.86 -10.65
N LYS A 33 6.35 -12.72 -11.64
CA LYS A 33 5.52 -13.90 -11.90
C LYS A 33 6.25 -15.15 -11.46
N ILE A 34 5.67 -15.88 -10.52
CA ILE A 34 6.19 -17.15 -9.99
C ILE A 34 5.38 -18.30 -10.58
N PHE A 35 6.04 -19.22 -11.20
CA PHE A 35 5.42 -20.40 -11.80
C PHE A 35 5.38 -21.59 -10.83
N PRO A 36 4.50 -22.58 -11.05
CA PRO A 36 4.38 -23.77 -10.19
C PRO A 36 5.66 -24.59 -10.07
N ASP A 37 6.54 -24.54 -11.06
CA ASP A 37 7.86 -25.20 -11.06
C ASP A 37 8.97 -24.41 -10.38
N GLY A 38 8.63 -23.21 -9.83
CA GLY A 38 9.57 -22.33 -9.16
C GLY A 38 10.29 -21.35 -10.10
N GLU A 39 10.03 -21.38 -11.41
CA GLU A 39 10.56 -20.34 -12.32
C GLU A 39 10.03 -18.98 -11.90
N GLU A 40 10.92 -17.99 -11.94
CA GLU A 40 10.61 -16.59 -11.62
C GLU A 40 10.90 -15.70 -12.83
N ARG A 41 9.93 -14.86 -13.20
CA ARG A 41 10.10 -13.83 -14.23
C ARG A 41 9.75 -12.46 -13.67
N VAL A 42 10.54 -11.45 -14.05
CA VAL A 42 10.34 -10.07 -13.63
C VAL A 42 10.23 -9.17 -14.86
N LYS A 43 9.29 -8.25 -14.82
CA LYS A 43 9.15 -7.21 -15.84
C LYS A 43 8.71 -5.91 -15.20
N THR A 44 9.34 -4.82 -15.60
CA THR A 44 8.97 -3.45 -15.21
C THR A 44 8.77 -2.61 -16.44
N TRP A 45 7.71 -1.82 -16.46
CA TRP A 45 7.43 -0.80 -17.47
C TRP A 45 7.43 0.58 -16.80
N ARG A 46 8.14 1.52 -17.39
CA ARG A 46 7.91 2.95 -17.23
C ARG A 46 6.87 3.37 -18.24
N VAL A 47 5.82 4.06 -17.80
CA VAL A 47 4.64 4.35 -18.60
C VAL A 47 4.44 5.86 -18.66
N LYS A 48 4.31 6.40 -19.87
CA LYS A 48 3.89 7.79 -20.08
C LYS A 48 2.40 7.90 -19.76
N PRO A 49 2.02 8.64 -18.71
CA PRO A 49 0.62 8.80 -18.34
C PRO A 49 -0.12 9.60 -19.42
N TRP A 50 -1.16 9.02 -20.01
CA TRP A 50 -1.83 9.63 -21.15
C TRP A 50 -3.33 9.76 -20.92
N ASP A 51 -3.87 10.94 -21.24
CA ASP A 51 -5.31 11.17 -21.30
C ASP A 51 -5.79 10.98 -22.74
N TYR A 52 -6.50 9.89 -22.98
CA TYR A 52 -7.00 9.53 -24.32
C TYR A 52 -8.14 10.43 -24.82
N VAL A 53 -8.79 11.19 -23.91
CA VAL A 53 -9.87 12.12 -24.24
C VAL A 53 -9.31 13.48 -24.65
N SER A 54 -8.38 13.99 -23.83
CA SER A 54 -7.76 15.30 -24.07
C SER A 54 -6.53 15.22 -25.00
N ASP A 55 -6.11 14.01 -25.35
CA ASP A 55 -4.93 13.70 -26.18
C ASP A 55 -3.64 14.38 -25.68
N CYS A 56 -3.38 14.28 -24.37
CA CYS A 56 -2.22 14.89 -23.75
C CYS A 56 -1.68 14.07 -22.59
N GLN A 57 -0.42 14.36 -22.21
CA GLN A 57 0.19 13.74 -21.03
C GLN A 57 -0.48 14.26 -19.75
N ARG A 58 -0.86 13.35 -18.84
CA ARG A 58 -1.39 13.70 -17.52
C ARG A 58 -0.27 14.23 -16.63
N PRO A 59 -0.54 15.27 -15.81
CA PRO A 59 0.42 15.77 -14.86
C PRO A 59 0.60 14.79 -13.69
N ILE A 60 1.81 14.75 -13.13
CA ILE A 60 2.12 14.03 -11.90
C ILE A 60 1.91 14.99 -10.72
N SER A 61 1.18 14.57 -9.71
CA SER A 61 0.98 15.40 -8.50
C SER A 61 2.31 15.57 -7.74
N PRO A 62 2.59 16.75 -7.18
CA PRO A 62 3.81 16.97 -6.39
C PRO A 62 3.96 16.01 -5.21
N SER A 63 2.84 15.60 -4.60
CA SER A 63 2.84 14.63 -3.50
C SER A 63 3.23 13.22 -3.94
N ALA A 64 2.77 12.77 -5.10
CA ALA A 64 3.16 11.49 -5.67
C ALA A 64 4.64 11.52 -6.09
N GLN A 65 5.07 12.56 -6.79
CA GLN A 65 6.46 12.72 -7.19
C GLN A 65 7.43 12.73 -5.99
N ALA A 66 7.03 13.33 -4.89
CA ALA A 66 7.83 13.34 -3.66
C ALA A 66 8.03 11.93 -3.05
N VAL A 67 7.12 10.99 -3.33
CA VAL A 67 7.18 9.59 -2.85
C VAL A 67 8.04 8.72 -3.76
N HIS A 68 7.73 8.67 -5.06
CA HIS A 68 8.38 7.76 -6.02
C HIS A 68 9.57 8.39 -6.77
N GLY A 69 9.71 9.72 -6.76
CA GLY A 69 10.84 10.44 -7.38
C GLY A 69 10.82 10.52 -8.91
N ILE A 70 9.76 10.01 -9.57
CA ILE A 70 9.66 9.99 -11.04
C ILE A 70 9.12 11.33 -11.53
N SER A 71 9.79 11.97 -12.46
CA SER A 71 9.35 13.22 -13.08
C SER A 71 8.60 12.99 -14.40
N ALA A 72 7.92 14.02 -14.89
CA ALA A 72 7.26 13.96 -16.19
C ALA A 72 8.28 13.84 -17.35
N GLU A 73 9.47 14.40 -17.16
CA GLU A 73 10.59 14.33 -18.11
C GLU A 73 11.13 12.91 -18.23
N ASP A 74 11.20 12.15 -17.13
CA ASP A 74 11.64 10.75 -17.12
C ASP A 74 10.72 9.84 -17.94
N LEU A 75 9.48 10.28 -18.17
CA LEU A 75 8.44 9.54 -18.86
C LEU A 75 8.16 10.06 -20.28
N ALA A 76 8.79 11.13 -20.71
CA ALA A 76 8.47 11.80 -21.98
C ALA A 76 8.64 10.89 -23.20
N ASP A 77 9.66 10.01 -23.18
CA ASP A 77 10.00 9.04 -24.24
C ASP A 77 9.47 7.62 -23.98
N LYS A 78 8.73 7.41 -22.89
CA LYS A 78 8.22 6.08 -22.53
C LYS A 78 6.91 5.76 -23.27
N PRO A 79 6.60 4.46 -23.44
CA PRO A 79 5.34 4.06 -24.05
C PRO A 79 4.17 4.47 -23.16
N THR A 80 3.03 4.75 -23.79
CA THR A 80 1.74 4.89 -23.09
C THR A 80 1.22 3.51 -22.68
N PHE A 81 0.22 3.46 -21.77
CA PHE A 81 -0.39 2.18 -21.37
C PHE A 81 -1.05 1.47 -22.57
N TYR A 82 -1.66 2.20 -23.50
CA TYR A 82 -2.14 1.69 -24.79
C TYR A 82 -1.10 0.86 -25.54
N GLN A 83 0.16 1.33 -25.56
CA GLN A 83 1.22 0.67 -26.31
C GLN A 83 1.69 -0.64 -25.67
N ILE A 84 1.58 -0.76 -24.35
CA ILE A 84 2.04 -1.94 -23.59
C ILE A 84 0.91 -2.87 -23.15
N VAL A 85 -0.36 -2.50 -23.28
CA VAL A 85 -1.50 -3.23 -22.71
C VAL A 85 -1.56 -4.70 -23.16
N ASP A 86 -1.20 -4.99 -24.41
CA ASP A 86 -1.23 -6.37 -24.93
C ASP A 86 -0.19 -7.24 -24.21
N GLU A 87 1.02 -6.72 -23.98
CA GLU A 87 2.05 -7.40 -23.20
C GLU A 87 1.62 -7.55 -21.72
N VAL A 88 0.99 -6.52 -21.14
CA VAL A 88 0.45 -6.58 -19.78
C VAL A 88 -0.61 -7.67 -19.66
N VAL A 89 -1.53 -7.78 -20.62
CA VAL A 89 -2.55 -8.84 -20.66
C VAL A 89 -1.92 -10.24 -20.81
N GLU A 90 -0.88 -10.39 -21.62
CA GLU A 90 -0.14 -11.65 -21.74
C GLU A 90 0.48 -12.08 -20.40
N TRP A 91 1.07 -11.16 -19.66
CA TRP A 91 1.61 -11.44 -18.33
C TRP A 91 0.52 -11.84 -17.32
N LEU A 92 -0.62 -11.17 -17.34
CA LEU A 92 -1.76 -11.46 -16.46
C LEU A 92 -2.43 -12.81 -16.77
N THR A 93 -2.52 -13.17 -18.06
CA THR A 93 -3.28 -14.33 -18.49
C THR A 93 -2.83 -15.62 -17.82
N GLY A 94 -3.83 -16.33 -17.26
CA GLY A 94 -3.64 -17.63 -16.60
C GLY A 94 -2.98 -17.56 -15.21
N SER A 95 -2.82 -16.35 -14.64
CA SER A 95 -2.24 -16.14 -13.31
C SER A 95 -3.29 -15.78 -12.28
N ASP A 96 -3.00 -16.05 -11.01
CA ASP A 96 -3.61 -15.37 -9.88
C ASP A 96 -2.73 -14.17 -9.47
N LEU A 97 -3.26 -13.26 -8.67
CA LEU A 97 -2.64 -11.99 -8.32
C LEU A 97 -2.20 -11.93 -6.86
N SER A 98 -1.14 -11.21 -6.57
CA SER A 98 -0.70 -10.91 -5.22
C SER A 98 -0.05 -9.52 -5.14
N GLY A 99 -0.06 -8.92 -3.95
CA GLY A 99 0.63 -7.68 -3.67
C GLY A 99 0.44 -7.24 -2.23
N PHE A 100 0.93 -6.07 -1.88
CA PHE A 100 0.82 -5.50 -0.54
C PHE A 100 -0.12 -4.30 -0.54
N ASN A 101 -1.32 -4.41 0.04
CA ASN A 101 -2.43 -3.44 -0.02
C ASN A 101 -2.98 -3.20 -1.45
N SER A 102 -2.61 -4.05 -2.39
CA SER A 102 -2.88 -3.88 -3.82
C SER A 102 -4.34 -4.07 -4.19
N ALA A 103 -5.10 -4.79 -3.38
CA ALA A 103 -6.55 -4.97 -3.58
C ALA A 103 -7.35 -3.66 -3.49
N LYS A 104 -6.81 -2.64 -2.80
CA LYS A 104 -7.50 -1.35 -2.59
C LYS A 104 -7.08 -0.24 -3.55
N PHE A 105 -5.91 -0.35 -4.15
CA PHE A 105 -5.39 0.72 -5.00
C PHE A 105 -4.84 0.18 -6.33
N ASP A 106 -3.80 -0.66 -6.31
CA ASP A 106 -3.11 -1.09 -7.53
C ASP A 106 -4.02 -1.87 -8.48
N LEU A 107 -4.77 -2.86 -7.97
CA LEU A 107 -5.68 -3.64 -8.78
C LEU A 107 -6.82 -2.80 -9.38
N PRO A 108 -7.52 -1.94 -8.63
CA PRO A 108 -8.48 -1.00 -9.19
C PRO A 108 -7.89 -0.05 -10.24
N LEU A 109 -6.68 0.48 -10.02
CA LEU A 109 -6.04 1.39 -10.98
C LEU A 109 -5.63 0.64 -12.26
N LEU A 110 -5.11 -0.58 -12.16
CA LEU A 110 -4.80 -1.42 -13.31
C LEU A 110 -6.06 -1.74 -14.13
N ALA A 111 -7.15 -2.09 -13.44
CA ALA A 111 -8.45 -2.32 -14.07
C ALA A 111 -8.93 -1.07 -14.82
N GLU A 112 -8.84 0.09 -14.19
CA GLU A 112 -9.26 1.37 -14.78
C GLU A 112 -8.41 1.73 -16.01
N GLU A 113 -7.10 1.51 -15.99
CA GLU A 113 -6.24 1.73 -17.17
C GLU A 113 -6.61 0.80 -18.33
N ILE A 114 -6.91 -0.47 -18.05
CA ILE A 114 -7.39 -1.43 -19.07
C ILE A 114 -8.73 -0.95 -19.66
N GLU A 115 -9.67 -0.52 -18.81
CA GLU A 115 -10.98 -0.01 -19.26
C GLU A 115 -10.86 1.30 -20.07
N ARG A 116 -9.93 2.20 -19.71
CA ARG A 116 -9.66 3.40 -20.51
C ARG A 116 -9.18 3.05 -21.91
N VAL A 117 -8.30 2.05 -22.03
CA VAL A 117 -7.89 1.57 -23.37
C VAL A 117 -9.08 1.02 -24.16
N ARG A 118 -9.96 0.21 -23.54
CA ARG A 118 -11.17 -0.33 -24.18
C ARG A 118 -12.13 0.77 -24.64
N MET A 119 -12.33 1.78 -23.78
CA MET A 119 -13.34 2.82 -24.04
C MET A 119 -12.89 3.90 -25.02
N TYR A 120 -11.60 4.23 -25.02
CA TYR A 120 -11.12 5.42 -25.71
C TYR A 120 -10.11 5.14 -26.83
N THR A 121 -9.84 3.85 -27.14
CA THR A 121 -8.94 3.45 -28.22
C THR A 121 -9.54 2.36 -29.08
N ASP A 122 -8.81 1.92 -30.11
CA ASP A 122 -9.19 0.81 -30.99
C ASP A 122 -8.83 -0.58 -30.44
N LYS A 123 -8.11 -0.66 -29.31
CA LYS A 123 -7.75 -1.93 -28.68
C LYS A 123 -8.87 -2.45 -27.76
N GLN A 124 -9.01 -3.78 -27.76
CA GLN A 124 -9.96 -4.50 -26.91
C GLN A 124 -9.22 -5.56 -26.10
N PRO A 125 -8.49 -5.18 -25.02
CA PRO A 125 -7.76 -6.11 -24.18
C PRO A 125 -8.70 -7.19 -23.61
N ASP A 126 -8.45 -8.49 -23.95
CA ASP A 126 -9.30 -9.60 -23.50
C ASP A 126 -8.78 -10.16 -22.18
N ILE A 127 -9.15 -9.51 -21.10
CA ILE A 127 -8.85 -9.92 -19.72
C ILE A 127 -10.01 -9.59 -18.78
N ASP A 128 -10.30 -10.50 -17.86
CA ASP A 128 -11.27 -10.31 -16.79
C ASP A 128 -10.57 -10.53 -15.44
N LEU A 129 -10.18 -9.44 -14.81
CA LEU A 129 -9.47 -9.45 -13.52
C LEU A 129 -10.35 -10.02 -12.38
N HIS A 130 -11.68 -10.01 -12.51
CA HIS A 130 -12.57 -10.58 -11.50
C HIS A 130 -12.51 -12.11 -11.42
N LYS A 131 -11.99 -12.77 -12.46
CA LYS A 131 -11.81 -14.24 -12.47
C LYS A 131 -10.52 -14.69 -11.80
N MET A 132 -9.63 -13.78 -11.49
CA MET A 132 -8.36 -14.06 -10.83
C MET A 132 -8.52 -14.07 -9.32
N GLN A 133 -7.86 -14.98 -8.62
CA GLN A 133 -7.77 -14.92 -7.17
C GLN A 133 -6.79 -13.81 -6.79
N MET A 134 -7.08 -13.10 -5.69
CA MET A 134 -6.21 -12.04 -5.17
C MET A 134 -5.73 -12.38 -3.76
N VAL A 135 -4.42 -12.51 -3.58
CA VAL A 135 -3.79 -12.70 -2.27
C VAL A 135 -3.16 -11.38 -1.83
N ASP A 136 -3.81 -10.65 -0.93
CA ASP A 136 -3.25 -9.42 -0.37
C ASP A 136 -2.42 -9.73 0.88
N VAL A 137 -1.10 -9.59 0.75
CA VAL A 137 -0.13 -9.92 1.80
C VAL A 137 -0.29 -9.00 3.02
N GLN A 138 -0.70 -7.73 2.83
CA GLN A 138 -0.99 -6.82 3.94
C GLN A 138 -2.19 -7.31 4.78
N ASN A 139 -3.23 -7.82 4.13
CA ASN A 139 -4.39 -8.36 4.84
C ASN A 139 -4.01 -9.57 5.69
N ILE A 140 -3.19 -10.49 5.14
CA ILE A 140 -2.66 -11.63 5.92
C ILE A 140 -1.86 -11.11 7.12
N PHE A 141 -0.93 -10.16 6.90
CA PHE A 141 -0.14 -9.55 7.97
C PHE A 141 -1.03 -8.94 9.05
N HIS A 142 -2.04 -8.15 8.68
CA HIS A 142 -2.94 -7.52 9.64
C HIS A 142 -3.84 -8.50 10.40
N MET A 143 -4.17 -9.65 9.80
CA MET A 143 -4.97 -10.68 10.45
C MET A 143 -4.15 -11.56 11.39
N MET A 144 -2.88 -11.84 11.01
CA MET A 144 -2.01 -12.74 11.75
C MET A 144 -1.19 -12.03 12.83
N GLU A 145 -0.95 -10.71 12.70
CA GLU A 145 -0.23 -9.88 13.66
C GLU A 145 -1.21 -9.00 14.46
N PRO A 146 -1.75 -9.52 15.56
CA PRO A 146 -2.77 -8.82 16.34
C PRO A 146 -2.21 -7.52 16.95
N ARG A 147 -2.96 -6.43 16.83
CA ARG A 147 -2.64 -5.13 17.44
C ARG A 147 -3.28 -5.02 18.83
N THR A 148 -2.98 -5.97 19.70
CA THR A 148 -3.48 -6.05 21.08
C THR A 148 -2.38 -5.74 22.09
N LEU A 149 -2.74 -5.40 23.32
CA LEU A 149 -1.78 -5.23 24.42
C LEU A 149 -0.95 -6.49 24.64
N LYS A 150 -1.57 -7.68 24.58
CA LYS A 150 -0.88 -8.97 24.69
C LYS A 150 0.21 -9.12 23.63
N ALA A 151 -0.10 -8.81 22.37
CA ALA A 151 0.88 -8.86 21.26
C ALA A 151 2.01 -7.83 21.44
N ALA A 152 1.68 -6.61 21.87
CA ALA A 152 2.67 -5.57 22.18
C ALA A 152 3.56 -5.99 23.35
N TYR A 153 2.99 -6.59 24.40
CA TYR A 153 3.73 -7.04 25.57
C TYR A 153 4.72 -8.16 25.23
N MET A 154 4.29 -9.14 24.42
CA MET A 154 5.18 -10.16 23.88
C MET A 154 6.29 -9.56 23.02
N PHE A 155 5.96 -8.62 22.11
CA PHE A 155 6.90 -8.05 21.16
C PHE A 155 7.98 -7.16 21.81
N TYR A 156 7.56 -6.29 22.75
CA TYR A 156 8.47 -5.32 23.39
C TYR A 156 9.14 -5.85 24.66
N CYS A 157 8.48 -6.76 25.38
CA CYS A 157 8.95 -7.23 26.69
C CYS A 157 9.35 -8.70 26.68
N GLY A 158 9.01 -9.47 25.63
CA GLY A 158 9.27 -10.92 25.56
C GLY A 158 8.48 -11.73 26.56
N LYS A 159 7.34 -11.22 27.06
CA LYS A 159 6.54 -11.81 28.12
C LYS A 159 5.12 -12.11 27.67
N ASP A 160 4.52 -13.17 28.20
CA ASP A 160 3.08 -13.42 28.05
C ASP A 160 2.28 -12.57 29.04
N LEU A 161 1.13 -12.05 28.58
CA LEU A 161 0.21 -11.33 29.44
C LEU A 161 -0.77 -12.32 30.08
N GLU A 162 -0.46 -12.70 31.35
CA GLU A 162 -1.37 -13.48 32.17
C GLU A 162 -2.48 -12.59 32.74
N ASN A 163 -3.67 -13.13 32.91
CA ASN A 163 -4.85 -12.39 33.39
C ASN A 163 -5.22 -11.16 32.56
N ALA A 164 -5.10 -11.24 31.24
CA ALA A 164 -5.60 -10.21 30.31
C ALA A 164 -7.06 -9.86 30.67
N HIS A 165 -7.39 -8.57 30.60
CA HIS A 165 -8.66 -7.95 31.02
C HIS A 165 -8.80 -7.72 32.55
N ALA A 166 -7.77 -8.01 33.34
CA ALA A 166 -7.68 -7.47 34.71
C ALA A 166 -7.00 -6.07 34.62
N ALA A 167 -7.67 -5.03 35.08
CA ALA A 167 -7.21 -3.64 34.94
C ALA A 167 -5.77 -3.42 35.47
N GLU A 168 -5.42 -4.04 36.58
CA GLU A 168 -4.06 -3.93 37.13
C GLU A 168 -3.02 -4.58 36.20
N ALA A 169 -3.27 -5.81 35.71
CA ALA A 169 -2.34 -6.53 34.85
C ALA A 169 -2.15 -5.77 33.51
N ASP A 170 -3.24 -5.29 32.91
CA ASP A 170 -3.20 -4.53 31.68
C ASP A 170 -2.49 -3.18 31.84
N THR A 171 -2.68 -2.50 32.98
CA THR A 171 -2.01 -1.23 33.29
C THR A 171 -0.50 -1.43 33.47
N LEU A 172 -0.08 -2.45 34.22
CA LEU A 172 1.33 -2.79 34.39
C LEU A 172 1.99 -3.20 33.07
N ALA A 173 1.33 -4.03 32.29
CA ALA A 173 1.81 -4.40 30.94
C ALA A 173 1.95 -3.18 30.03
N THR A 174 1.00 -2.24 30.04
CA THR A 174 1.06 -0.99 29.27
C THR A 174 2.28 -0.15 29.66
N TYR A 175 2.57 -0.03 30.97
CA TYR A 175 3.76 0.67 31.46
C TYR A 175 5.06 -0.01 30.98
N GLU A 176 5.14 -1.33 31.07
CA GLU A 176 6.33 -2.07 30.61
C GLU A 176 6.50 -1.97 29.09
N VAL A 177 5.41 -2.01 28.32
CA VAL A 177 5.44 -1.80 26.87
C VAL A 177 6.00 -0.44 26.51
N LEU A 178 5.59 0.63 27.19
CA LEU A 178 6.15 1.97 26.95
C LEU A 178 7.66 2.02 27.20
N LYS A 179 8.16 1.39 28.25
CA LYS A 179 9.61 1.29 28.49
C LYS A 179 10.31 0.52 27.37
N GLY A 180 9.76 -0.63 26.98
CA GLY A 180 10.30 -1.44 25.89
C GLY A 180 10.31 -0.70 24.56
N GLN A 181 9.31 0.17 24.30
CA GLN A 181 9.29 1.05 23.13
C GLN A 181 10.43 2.08 23.18
N LEU A 182 10.63 2.74 24.32
CA LEU A 182 11.72 3.72 24.50
C LEU A 182 13.09 3.07 24.34
N ASP A 183 13.28 1.87 24.88
CA ASP A 183 14.53 1.11 24.75
C ASP A 183 14.78 0.69 23.30
N ARG A 184 13.75 0.16 22.61
CA ARG A 184 13.86 -0.32 21.23
C ARG A 184 14.14 0.78 20.24
N TYR A 185 13.54 1.95 20.42
CA TYR A 185 13.67 3.10 19.55
C TYR A 185 14.63 4.16 20.11
N ALA A 186 15.52 3.78 21.01
CA ALA A 186 16.54 4.69 21.53
C ALA A 186 17.37 5.28 20.38
N GLY A 187 17.39 6.61 20.26
CA GLY A 187 18.07 7.33 19.19
C GLY A 187 17.20 7.68 17.98
N ASP A 188 15.95 7.24 17.89
CA ASP A 188 14.99 7.73 16.90
C ASP A 188 14.50 9.13 17.31
N PRO A 189 14.71 10.19 16.50
CA PRO A 189 14.34 11.55 16.87
C PRO A 189 12.84 11.78 17.02
N ARG A 190 12.00 10.85 16.57
CA ARG A 190 10.54 10.92 16.69
C ARG A 190 10.05 10.45 18.07
N ILE A 191 10.84 9.59 18.76
CA ILE A 191 10.49 9.02 20.06
C ILE A 191 11.58 9.37 21.05
N GLU A 192 11.32 10.39 21.86
CA GLU A 192 12.20 10.80 22.94
C GLU A 192 11.54 10.49 24.29
N ASN A 193 12.36 10.15 25.30
CA ASN A 193 11.88 9.96 26.68
C ASN A 193 11.51 11.30 27.32
N ASN A 194 10.49 11.92 26.79
CA ASN A 194 9.90 13.19 27.23
C ASN A 194 8.39 13.13 27.03
N ILE A 195 7.64 13.34 28.10
CA ILE A 195 6.17 13.14 28.10
C ILE A 195 5.45 14.06 27.11
N ASP A 196 5.84 15.31 26.99
CA ASP A 196 5.20 16.25 26.05
C ASP A 196 5.41 15.81 24.58
N LYS A 197 6.62 15.31 24.25
CA LYS A 197 6.94 14.81 22.92
C LYS A 197 6.22 13.50 22.62
N LEU A 198 6.20 12.57 23.57
CA LEU A 198 5.48 11.32 23.46
C LEU A 198 3.97 11.54 23.29
N ALA A 199 3.40 12.46 24.08
CA ALA A 199 1.99 12.82 23.97
C ALA A 199 1.65 13.37 22.57
N ARG A 200 2.45 14.28 22.04
CA ARG A 200 2.28 14.82 20.68
C ARG A 200 2.42 13.76 19.61
N PHE A 201 3.40 12.89 19.73
CA PHE A 201 3.65 11.80 18.76
C PHE A 201 2.53 10.76 18.74
N SER A 202 1.97 10.42 19.91
CA SER A 202 0.92 9.41 20.05
C SER A 202 -0.49 9.92 19.75
N THR A 203 -0.71 11.25 19.74
CA THR A 203 -2.03 11.85 19.53
C THR A 203 -2.31 11.99 18.03
N LYS A 204 -3.26 11.22 17.52
CA LYS A 204 -3.68 11.26 16.10
C LYS A 204 -4.71 12.34 15.80
N GLN A 205 -5.54 12.68 16.78
CA GLN A 205 -6.58 13.73 16.67
C GLN A 205 -6.60 14.55 17.95
N ARG A 206 -6.72 15.88 17.81
CA ARG A 206 -6.97 16.76 18.93
C ARG A 206 -8.48 16.93 19.08
N THR A 207 -9.02 16.46 20.19
CA THR A 207 -10.42 16.68 20.53
C THR A 207 -10.54 17.78 21.58
N VAL A 208 -11.59 18.61 21.49
CA VAL A 208 -11.88 19.66 22.45
C VAL A 208 -12.56 19.07 23.68
N ASP A 209 -13.36 18.02 23.48
CA ASP A 209 -14.04 17.30 24.56
C ASP A 209 -13.55 15.85 24.65
N TYR A 210 -13.50 15.29 25.86
CA TYR A 210 -13.06 13.92 26.10
C TYR A 210 -13.95 12.86 25.46
N ALA A 211 -15.17 13.18 25.07
CA ALA A 211 -16.09 12.30 24.36
C ALA A 211 -15.80 12.23 22.84
N GLY A 212 -14.86 13.05 22.34
CA GLY A 212 -14.45 13.06 20.93
C GLY A 212 -15.49 13.62 19.96
N ARG A 213 -16.50 14.35 20.46
CA ARG A 213 -17.59 14.92 19.64
C ARG A 213 -17.16 16.16 18.86
N ILE A 214 -16.17 16.89 19.38
CA ILE A 214 -15.61 18.09 18.77
C ILE A 214 -14.15 17.85 18.49
N VAL A 215 -13.76 17.87 17.21
CA VAL A 215 -12.39 17.66 16.72
C VAL A 215 -11.84 19.01 16.25
N LEU A 216 -10.64 19.37 16.68
CA LEU A 216 -9.93 20.52 16.13
C LEU A 216 -9.44 20.20 14.72
N ASN A 217 -9.75 21.07 13.77
CA ASN A 217 -9.22 20.98 12.42
C ASN A 217 -7.76 21.50 12.41
N ASP A 218 -6.88 20.94 11.58
CA ASP A 218 -5.47 21.34 11.46
C ASP A 218 -5.23 22.82 11.13
N LYS A 219 -6.30 23.56 10.80
CA LYS A 219 -6.28 25.00 10.54
C LYS A 219 -6.53 25.88 11.77
N ASP A 220 -6.99 25.31 12.87
CA ASP A 220 -7.27 26.03 14.10
C ASP A 220 -6.03 26.03 15.00
N ASN A 221 -5.00 26.75 14.57
CA ASN A 221 -3.96 27.23 15.48
C ASN A 221 -4.58 28.36 16.32
N LEU A 222 -4.92 28.06 17.59
CA LEU A 222 -4.97 29.06 18.64
C LEU A 222 -3.56 29.38 19.11
#